data_828d70a101e098534d1919dd2e4e89fb
#
_entry.id   828d70a101e098534d1919dd2e4e89fb
#
_cell.length_a   1.000
_cell.length_b   1.000
_cell.length_c   1.000
_cell.angle_alpha   90.00
_cell.angle_beta   90.00
_cell.angle_gamma   90.00
#
_symmetry.space_group_name_H-M   'P 1'
#
loop_
_entity.id
_entity.type
_entity.pdbx_description
1 polymer ?
#
loop_
_entity_poly.entity_id
_entity_poly.type
_entity_poly.pdbx_seq_one_letter_code
_entity_poly.pdbx_strand_id
1 'polypeptide(L)'
;MSGLAKSGALNRSAAIASISVALLLGALKGWAAWTTGSTAMLGSLADTLLDLIASMATLAGVWIAAQPDDAEHRFGHGKAEALAAMFQVVLISISALGLALRAIAQLIGSSRTTSAQDGIAVSVIALVATLSLLAWQRYVIRRTGSLAIETDHIHYQSDLALNLAVIAALALDQYSGIAKADPLFGLAIALWLGWGAWRASTRAIEQLMDREWPDSKKQQFFEVLGRHPELRGVHDLRTRTSGNRDFVQFHVWVDPQMTVLQAHKVMDEIEAKLIAEFPDIEILIHPD
;
A
#
# COMPACT_ATOMS: atom_id res chain seq x y z
N MET A 1 -24.27 -3.64 -5.51
CA MET A 1 -22.89 -3.26 -5.85
C MET A 1 -22.03 -4.45 -5.56
N SER A 2 -21.27 -4.95 -6.53
CA SER A 2 -20.29 -6.04 -6.34
C SER A 2 -19.26 -5.70 -5.26
N GLY A 3 -18.65 -6.70 -4.63
CA GLY A 3 -17.57 -6.51 -3.63
C GLY A 3 -16.45 -5.61 -4.18
N LEU A 4 -16.05 -5.85 -5.43
CA LEU A 4 -15.05 -5.06 -6.17
C LEU A 4 -15.37 -3.56 -6.27
N ALA A 5 -16.63 -3.20 -6.56
CA ALA A 5 -17.02 -1.79 -6.64
C ALA A 5 -16.94 -1.08 -5.29
N LYS A 6 -17.27 -1.78 -4.18
CA LYS A 6 -17.13 -1.25 -2.82
C LYS A 6 -15.66 -1.06 -2.42
N SER A 7 -14.81 -2.04 -2.73
CA SER A 7 -13.37 -1.96 -2.46
C SER A 7 -12.72 -0.82 -3.24
N GLY A 8 -13.02 -0.66 -4.53
CA GLY A 8 -12.53 0.45 -5.33
C GLY A 8 -12.98 1.82 -4.81
N ALA A 9 -14.21 1.95 -4.33
CA ALA A 9 -14.71 3.19 -3.73
C ALA A 9 -13.97 3.52 -2.40
N LEU A 10 -13.71 2.51 -1.56
CA LEU A 10 -12.95 2.69 -0.33
C LEU A 10 -11.50 3.12 -0.61
N ASN A 11 -10.82 2.45 -1.54
CA ASN A 11 -9.46 2.80 -1.93
C ASN A 11 -9.36 4.23 -2.45
N ARG A 12 -10.29 4.64 -3.33
CA ARG A 12 -10.37 6.03 -3.82
C ARG A 12 -10.57 7.02 -2.67
N SER A 13 -11.44 6.71 -1.71
CA SER A 13 -11.70 7.59 -0.57
C SER A 13 -10.45 7.78 0.30
N ALA A 14 -9.64 6.72 0.49
CA ALA A 14 -8.38 6.82 1.21
C ALA A 14 -7.36 7.67 0.45
N ALA A 15 -7.19 7.45 -0.85
CA ALA A 15 -6.28 8.23 -1.68
C ALA A 15 -6.68 9.72 -1.78
N ILE A 16 -7.99 10.02 -1.87
CA ILE A 16 -8.50 11.41 -1.83
C ILE A 16 -8.23 12.03 -0.46
N ALA A 17 -8.39 11.28 0.64
CA ALA A 17 -8.07 11.76 1.98
C ALA A 17 -6.58 12.11 2.10
N SER A 18 -5.67 11.29 1.54
CA SER A 18 -4.23 11.56 1.50
C SER A 18 -3.93 12.88 0.77
N ILE A 19 -4.48 13.06 -0.43
CA ILE A 19 -4.33 14.30 -1.20
C ILE A 19 -4.88 15.51 -0.43
N SER A 20 -6.04 15.36 0.21
CA SER A 20 -6.66 16.44 0.98
C SER A 20 -5.79 16.87 2.15
N VAL A 21 -5.19 15.90 2.86
CA VAL A 21 -4.25 16.17 3.95
C VAL A 21 -2.97 16.81 3.42
N ALA A 22 -2.38 16.30 2.34
CA ALA A 22 -1.19 16.89 1.72
C ALA A 22 -1.43 18.35 1.28
N LEU A 23 -2.59 18.64 0.66
CA LEU A 23 -2.97 20.01 0.27
C LEU A 23 -3.17 20.92 1.48
N LEU A 24 -3.85 20.44 2.54
CA LEU A 24 -4.02 21.17 3.78
C LEU A 24 -2.67 21.52 4.41
N LEU A 25 -1.79 20.54 4.55
CA LEU A 25 -0.45 20.73 5.13
C LEU A 25 0.41 21.64 4.25
N GLY A 26 0.35 21.46 2.92
CA GLY A 26 1.04 22.33 1.96
C GLY A 26 0.58 23.79 2.07
N ALA A 27 -0.73 24.03 2.17
CA ALA A 27 -1.28 25.37 2.33
C ALA A 27 -0.85 26.01 3.66
N LEU A 28 -0.91 25.26 4.77
CA LEU A 28 -0.49 25.74 6.09
C LEU A 28 1.01 26.05 6.13
N LYS A 29 1.85 25.15 5.61
CA LYS A 29 3.31 25.36 5.55
C LYS A 29 3.68 26.50 4.59
N GLY A 30 3.00 26.62 3.45
CA GLY A 30 3.18 27.70 2.50
C GLY A 30 2.83 29.06 3.10
N TRP A 31 1.70 29.14 3.81
CA TRP A 31 1.31 30.36 4.54
C TRP A 31 2.33 30.71 5.63
N ALA A 32 2.76 29.72 6.42
CA ALA A 32 3.79 29.93 7.44
C ALA A 32 5.14 30.36 6.85
N ALA A 33 5.59 29.76 5.75
CA ALA A 33 6.81 30.15 5.05
C ALA A 33 6.73 31.60 4.53
N TRP A 34 5.56 31.98 3.98
CA TRP A 34 5.34 33.36 3.49
C TRP A 34 5.38 34.38 4.62
N THR A 35 4.72 34.11 5.75
CA THR A 35 4.63 35.06 6.87
C THR A 35 5.91 35.16 7.67
N THR A 36 6.69 34.08 7.81
CA THR A 36 7.92 34.04 8.63
C THR A 36 9.18 34.31 7.83
N GLY A 37 9.14 34.12 6.49
CA GLY A 37 10.34 34.14 5.63
C GLY A 37 11.34 33.03 5.93
N SER A 38 10.92 31.97 6.66
CA SER A 38 11.79 30.88 7.13
C SER A 38 12.18 29.93 6.00
N THR A 39 13.47 29.78 5.74
CA THR A 39 14.00 28.80 4.78
C THR A 39 13.75 27.35 5.21
N ALA A 40 13.67 27.09 6.53
CA ALA A 40 13.30 25.77 7.07
C ALA A 40 11.84 25.40 6.71
N MET A 41 10.93 26.37 6.77
CA MET A 41 9.53 26.18 6.34
C MET A 41 9.43 25.94 4.83
N LEU A 42 10.25 26.59 4.01
CA LEU A 42 10.33 26.31 2.57
C LEU A 42 10.80 24.88 2.29
N GLY A 43 11.81 24.40 3.02
CA GLY A 43 12.25 23.00 2.92
C GLY A 43 11.12 22.03 3.28
N SER A 44 10.42 22.27 4.41
CA SER A 44 9.29 21.45 4.82
C SER A 44 8.09 21.52 3.85
N LEU A 45 7.89 22.64 3.15
CA LEU A 45 6.91 22.76 2.08
C LEU A 45 7.30 21.90 0.87
N ALA A 46 8.59 21.90 0.49
CA ALA A 46 9.08 21.08 -0.62
C ALA A 46 8.86 19.58 -0.34
N ASP A 47 9.11 19.12 0.89
CA ASP A 47 8.81 17.73 1.29
C ASP A 47 7.30 17.44 1.15
N THR A 48 6.42 18.34 1.62
CA THR A 48 4.97 18.15 1.48
C THR A 48 4.48 18.17 0.03
N LEU A 49 5.17 18.86 -0.88
CA LEU A 49 4.86 18.77 -2.31
C LEU A 49 5.26 17.41 -2.91
N LEU A 50 6.34 16.79 -2.44
CA LEU A 50 6.68 15.42 -2.81
C LEU A 50 5.65 14.41 -2.29
N ASP A 51 5.15 14.60 -1.06
CA ASP A 51 4.07 13.79 -0.48
C ASP A 51 2.79 13.90 -1.33
N LEU A 52 2.48 15.11 -1.81
CA LEU A 52 1.34 15.32 -2.70
C LEU A 52 1.51 14.55 -4.01
N ILE A 53 2.71 14.58 -4.62
CA ILE A 53 3.00 13.80 -5.84
C ILE A 53 2.84 12.30 -5.58
N ALA A 54 3.34 11.80 -4.45
CA ALA A 54 3.19 10.41 -4.05
C ALA A 54 1.71 10.02 -3.91
N SER A 55 0.91 10.84 -3.20
CA SER A 55 -0.52 10.60 -3.02
C SER A 55 -1.31 10.70 -4.33
N MET A 56 -0.91 11.57 -5.26
CA MET A 56 -1.50 11.63 -6.60
C MET A 56 -1.22 10.35 -7.40
N ALA A 57 -0.01 9.81 -7.32
CA ALA A 57 0.34 8.53 -7.96
C ALA A 57 -0.49 7.39 -7.38
N THR A 58 -0.71 7.36 -6.06
CA THR A 58 -1.61 6.40 -5.39
C THR A 58 -3.03 6.53 -5.91
N LEU A 59 -3.57 7.74 -5.99
CA LEU A 59 -4.93 7.94 -6.51
C LEU A 59 -5.04 7.47 -7.97
N ALA A 60 -4.06 7.78 -8.81
CA ALA A 60 -4.02 7.35 -10.20
C ALA A 60 -3.98 5.82 -10.29
N GLY A 61 -3.11 5.15 -9.52
CA GLY A 61 -3.03 3.69 -9.48
C GLY A 61 -4.34 3.03 -9.06
N VAL A 62 -4.94 3.49 -7.96
CA VAL A 62 -6.21 2.98 -7.45
C VAL A 62 -7.37 3.27 -8.43
N TRP A 63 -7.36 4.43 -9.08
CA TRP A 63 -8.39 4.81 -10.04
C TRP A 63 -8.31 3.95 -11.31
N ILE A 64 -7.11 3.73 -11.84
CA ILE A 64 -6.88 2.86 -13.00
C ILE A 64 -7.24 1.41 -12.63
N ALA A 65 -6.77 0.91 -11.47
CA ALA A 65 -7.03 -0.45 -11.02
C ALA A 65 -8.53 -0.77 -10.84
N ALA A 66 -9.35 0.25 -10.58
CA ALA A 66 -10.78 0.10 -10.42
C ALA A 66 -11.55 0.16 -11.75
N GLN A 67 -10.88 0.35 -12.90
CA GLN A 67 -11.53 0.28 -14.21
C GLN A 67 -11.85 -1.18 -14.56
N PRO A 68 -12.97 -1.42 -15.22
CA PRO A 68 -13.29 -2.76 -15.71
C PRO A 68 -12.27 -3.21 -16.77
N ASP A 69 -12.25 -4.50 -17.03
CA ASP A 69 -11.54 -5.10 -18.16
C ASP A 69 -12.06 -4.54 -19.49
N ASP A 70 -11.15 -4.33 -20.42
CA ASP A 70 -11.41 -3.82 -21.77
C ASP A 70 -10.76 -4.72 -22.84
N ALA A 71 -10.83 -4.31 -24.11
CA ALA A 71 -10.29 -5.08 -25.22
C ALA A 71 -8.75 -5.22 -25.19
N GLU A 72 -8.04 -4.26 -24.56
CA GLU A 72 -6.59 -4.24 -24.47
C GLU A 72 -6.11 -4.91 -23.18
N HIS A 73 -6.90 -4.83 -22.09
CA HIS A 73 -6.59 -5.35 -20.76
C HIS A 73 -7.63 -6.36 -20.29
N ARG A 74 -7.66 -7.52 -20.94
CA ARG A 74 -8.66 -8.59 -20.70
C ARG A 74 -8.65 -9.13 -19.25
N PHE A 75 -7.56 -9.03 -18.54
CA PHE A 75 -7.43 -9.42 -17.12
C PHE A 75 -7.64 -8.24 -16.15
N GLY A 76 -8.20 -7.12 -16.66
CA GLY A 76 -8.41 -5.90 -15.91
C GLY A 76 -7.13 -5.11 -15.64
N HIS A 77 -7.28 -4.02 -14.88
CA HIS A 77 -6.24 -3.03 -14.62
C HIS A 77 -5.63 -3.15 -13.21
N GLY A 78 -5.93 -4.23 -12.48
CA GLY A 78 -5.58 -4.38 -11.05
C GLY A 78 -4.08 -4.20 -10.73
N LYS A 79 -3.18 -4.54 -11.65
CA LYS A 79 -1.72 -4.37 -11.49
C LYS A 79 -1.28 -2.90 -11.41
N ALA A 80 -2.15 -1.93 -11.76
CA ALA A 80 -1.86 -0.51 -11.61
C ALA A 80 -1.62 -0.11 -10.13
N GLU A 81 -2.24 -0.79 -9.15
CA GLU A 81 -1.93 -0.58 -7.72
C GLU A 81 -0.47 -0.97 -7.39
N ALA A 82 0.02 -2.08 -7.93
CA ALA A 82 1.40 -2.51 -7.71
C ALA A 82 2.41 -1.54 -8.35
N LEU A 83 2.09 -0.98 -9.52
CA LEU A 83 2.93 0.05 -10.16
C LEU A 83 2.95 1.34 -9.33
N ALA A 84 1.82 1.78 -8.81
CA ALA A 84 1.75 2.95 -7.92
C ALA A 84 2.54 2.71 -6.63
N ALA A 85 2.42 1.52 -6.03
CA ALA A 85 3.21 1.12 -4.87
C ALA A 85 4.71 1.13 -5.15
N MET A 86 5.15 0.62 -6.31
CA MET A 86 6.56 0.68 -6.73
C MET A 86 7.07 2.11 -6.88
N PHE A 87 6.27 3.00 -7.45
CA PHE A 87 6.63 4.42 -7.52
C PHE A 87 6.85 5.02 -6.13
N GLN A 88 5.95 4.75 -5.19
CA GLN A 88 6.09 5.19 -3.80
C GLN A 88 7.29 4.56 -3.10
N VAL A 89 7.57 3.28 -3.33
CA VAL A 89 8.77 2.61 -2.80
C VAL A 89 10.05 3.34 -3.20
N VAL A 90 10.13 3.82 -4.45
CA VAL A 90 11.28 4.63 -4.90
C VAL A 90 11.39 5.92 -4.10
N LEU A 91 10.28 6.66 -3.92
CA LEU A 91 10.27 7.89 -3.13
C LEU A 91 10.65 7.65 -1.67
N ILE A 92 10.06 6.63 -1.03
CA ILE A 92 10.38 6.25 0.36
C ILE A 92 11.87 5.87 0.49
N SER A 93 12.42 5.14 -0.49
CA SER A 93 13.83 4.72 -0.48
C SER A 93 14.78 5.91 -0.57
N ILE A 94 14.46 6.90 -1.42
CA ILE A 94 15.22 8.15 -1.54
C ILE A 94 15.16 8.92 -0.23
N SER A 95 13.99 9.06 0.38
CA SER A 95 13.78 9.73 1.67
C SER A 95 14.54 9.03 2.80
N ALA A 96 14.46 7.69 2.86
CA ALA A 96 15.20 6.89 3.87
C ALA A 96 16.71 7.06 3.73
N LEU A 97 17.23 7.04 2.50
CA LEU A 97 18.65 7.26 2.23
C LEU A 97 19.09 8.68 2.64
N GLY A 98 18.31 9.69 2.24
CA GLY A 98 18.58 11.10 2.60
C GLY A 98 18.60 11.31 4.11
N LEU A 99 17.62 10.72 4.82
CA LEU A 99 17.55 10.76 6.29
C LEU A 99 18.76 10.06 6.95
N ALA A 100 19.15 8.88 6.46
CA ALA A 100 20.31 8.15 6.95
C ALA A 100 21.59 8.94 6.77
N LEU A 101 21.83 9.52 5.57
CA LEU A 101 23.00 10.34 5.28
C LEU A 101 23.05 11.58 6.18
N ARG A 102 21.91 12.26 6.39
CA ARG A 102 21.81 13.42 7.29
C ARG A 102 22.12 13.03 8.74
N ALA A 103 21.54 11.93 9.22
CA ALA A 103 21.76 11.43 10.58
C ALA A 103 23.23 11.05 10.80
N ILE A 104 23.88 10.37 9.85
CA ILE A 104 25.30 10.02 9.90
C ILE A 104 26.17 11.29 9.92
N ALA A 105 25.88 12.26 9.05
CA ALA A 105 26.62 13.53 9.01
C ALA A 105 26.51 14.28 10.35
N GLN A 106 25.35 14.27 11.01
CA GLN A 106 25.17 14.86 12.34
C GLN A 106 25.90 14.10 13.45
N LEU A 107 26.01 12.77 13.36
CA LEU A 107 26.77 11.96 14.32
C LEU A 107 28.27 12.24 14.26
N ILE A 108 28.80 12.51 13.06
CA ILE A 108 30.24 12.77 12.81
C ILE A 108 30.56 14.25 13.04
N GLY A 109 29.66 15.16 12.70
CA GLY A 109 29.83 16.61 12.83
C GLY A 109 29.28 17.16 14.14
N SER A 110 29.65 18.43 14.43
CA SER A 110 29.16 19.17 15.59
C SER A 110 28.01 20.15 15.28
N SER A 111 27.25 19.90 14.18
CA SER A 111 26.16 20.78 13.77
C SER A 111 24.96 20.62 14.72
N ARG A 112 24.63 21.69 15.46
CA ARG A 112 23.39 21.78 16.24
C ARG A 112 22.21 22.06 15.32
N THR A 113 21.13 21.32 15.48
CA THR A 113 19.85 21.64 14.88
C THR A 113 19.33 22.96 15.46
N THR A 114 19.08 23.95 14.60
CA THR A 114 18.39 25.17 15.00
C THR A 114 16.89 24.84 15.21
N SER A 115 16.42 24.93 16.44
CA SER A 115 15.00 24.78 16.79
C SER A 115 14.20 25.93 16.19
N ALA A 116 13.34 25.63 15.23
CA ALA A 116 12.31 26.56 14.79
C ALA A 116 11.16 26.51 15.78
N GLN A 117 11.06 27.51 16.66
CA GLN A 117 9.94 27.65 17.62
C GLN A 117 8.62 28.14 16.96
N ASP A 118 8.64 28.39 15.66
CA ASP A 118 7.54 29.05 14.94
C ASP A 118 6.63 28.02 14.27
N GLY A 119 5.66 27.48 14.99
CA GLY A 119 4.68 26.64 14.33
C GLY A 119 3.93 25.63 15.18
N ILE A 120 3.86 25.82 16.51
CA ILE A 120 3.16 24.86 17.40
C ILE A 120 1.73 24.58 16.92
N ALA A 121 0.98 25.62 16.53
CA ALA A 121 -0.39 25.46 16.04
C ALA A 121 -0.44 24.67 14.72
N VAL A 122 0.48 24.96 13.77
CA VAL A 122 0.60 24.23 12.49
C VAL A 122 0.98 22.77 12.75
N SER A 123 1.93 22.52 13.67
CA SER A 123 2.34 21.18 14.05
C SER A 123 1.24 20.35 14.70
N VAL A 124 0.40 20.98 15.56
CA VAL A 124 -0.75 20.28 16.18
C VAL A 124 -1.80 19.93 15.13
N ILE A 125 -2.13 20.86 14.22
CA ILE A 125 -3.08 20.60 13.13
C ILE A 125 -2.54 19.48 12.22
N ALA A 126 -1.26 19.54 11.87
CA ALA A 126 -0.60 18.51 11.07
C ALA A 126 -0.68 17.14 11.74
N LEU A 127 -0.37 17.06 13.04
CA LEU A 127 -0.44 15.83 13.83
C LEU A 127 -1.85 15.23 13.83
N VAL A 128 -2.87 16.03 14.11
CA VAL A 128 -4.27 15.58 14.15
C VAL A 128 -4.74 15.13 12.77
N ALA A 129 -4.41 15.88 11.71
CA ALA A 129 -4.76 15.52 10.34
C ALA A 129 -4.09 14.19 9.92
N THR A 130 -2.80 14.04 10.19
CA THR A 130 -2.04 12.80 9.86
C THR A 130 -2.56 11.60 10.65
N LEU A 131 -2.83 11.73 11.96
CA LEU A 131 -3.41 10.65 12.76
C LEU A 131 -4.79 10.22 12.25
N SER A 132 -5.63 11.18 11.88
CA SER A 132 -6.95 10.92 11.31
C SER A 132 -6.85 10.18 9.97
N LEU A 133 -5.91 10.61 9.11
CA LEU A 133 -5.62 9.95 7.84
C LEU A 133 -5.14 8.51 8.07
N LEU A 134 -4.16 8.29 8.93
CA LEU A 134 -3.62 6.97 9.24
C LEU A 134 -4.69 6.02 9.80
N ALA A 135 -5.59 6.51 10.64
CA ALA A 135 -6.71 5.72 11.14
C ALA A 135 -7.66 5.29 10.00
N TRP A 136 -7.98 6.21 9.09
CA TRP A 136 -8.81 5.92 7.92
C TRP A 136 -8.14 4.95 6.95
N GLN A 137 -6.88 5.20 6.59
CA GLN A 137 -6.12 4.29 5.72
C GLN A 137 -6.04 2.88 6.31
N ARG A 138 -5.75 2.75 7.62
CA ARG A 138 -5.71 1.45 8.29
C ARG A 138 -7.05 0.70 8.22
N TYR A 139 -8.17 1.42 8.36
CA TYR A 139 -9.49 0.84 8.18
C TYR A 139 -9.69 0.32 6.75
N VAL A 140 -9.33 1.13 5.73
CA VAL A 140 -9.45 0.77 4.32
C VAL A 140 -8.56 -0.43 3.98
N ILE A 141 -7.28 -0.41 4.37
CA ILE A 141 -6.32 -1.50 4.13
C ILE A 141 -6.86 -2.84 4.66
N ARG A 142 -7.43 -2.84 5.88
CA ARG A 142 -8.01 -4.05 6.48
C ARG A 142 -9.22 -4.60 5.72
N ARG A 143 -9.90 -3.77 4.95
CA ARG A 143 -11.09 -4.13 4.17
C ARG A 143 -10.79 -4.52 2.74
N THR A 144 -9.74 -3.94 2.16
CA THR A 144 -9.48 -4.04 0.72
C THR A 144 -8.16 -4.75 0.40
N GLY A 145 -7.19 -4.73 1.33
CA GLY A 145 -5.84 -5.25 1.06
C GLY A 145 -5.06 -4.46 0.01
N SER A 146 -5.48 -3.22 -0.33
CA SER A 146 -4.83 -2.40 -1.37
C SER A 146 -3.37 -2.14 -1.04
N LEU A 147 -2.47 -2.57 -1.93
CA LEU A 147 -1.04 -2.39 -1.79
C LEU A 147 -0.63 -0.92 -1.95
N ALA A 148 -1.30 -0.18 -2.84
CA ALA A 148 -1.06 1.24 -3.04
C ALA A 148 -1.37 2.04 -1.77
N ILE A 149 -2.52 1.78 -1.12
CA ILE A 149 -2.89 2.46 0.14
C ILE A 149 -1.98 2.02 1.30
N GLU A 150 -1.57 0.75 1.33
CA GLU A 150 -0.61 0.27 2.36
C GLU A 150 0.73 0.99 2.25
N THR A 151 1.24 1.19 1.03
CA THR A 151 2.52 1.87 0.80
C THR A 151 2.43 3.36 1.13
N ASP A 152 1.32 4.02 0.77
CA ASP A 152 1.02 5.40 1.15
C ASP A 152 0.92 5.56 2.68
N HIS A 153 0.31 4.59 3.36
CA HIS A 153 0.23 4.53 4.81
C HIS A 153 1.62 4.44 5.50
N ILE A 154 2.54 3.65 4.96
CA ILE A 154 3.92 3.56 5.45
C ILE A 154 4.62 4.92 5.33
N HIS A 155 4.41 5.63 4.24
CA HIS A 155 4.96 6.97 4.02
C HIS A 155 4.48 7.95 5.11
N TYR A 156 3.16 8.10 5.31
CA TYR A 156 2.62 8.98 6.35
C TYR A 156 2.94 8.56 7.78
N GLN A 157 3.10 7.25 8.03
CA GLN A 157 3.61 6.77 9.32
C GLN A 157 5.04 7.24 9.59
N SER A 158 5.87 7.32 8.56
CA SER A 158 7.25 7.79 8.72
C SER A 158 7.31 9.27 9.07
N ASP A 159 6.47 10.09 8.46
CA ASP A 159 6.41 11.52 8.75
C ASP A 159 5.95 11.76 10.19
N LEU A 160 4.96 10.99 10.64
CA LEU A 160 4.53 11.02 12.04
C LEU A 160 5.66 10.60 12.99
N ALA A 161 6.37 9.50 12.68
CA ALA A 161 7.47 9.00 13.49
C ALA A 161 8.63 10.00 13.55
N LEU A 162 8.97 10.67 12.44
CA LEU A 162 9.98 11.72 12.39
C LEU A 162 9.60 12.91 13.28
N ASN A 163 8.35 13.39 13.19
CA ASN A 163 7.87 14.49 14.01
C ASN A 163 7.93 14.15 15.51
N LEU A 164 7.51 12.94 15.88
CA LEU A 164 7.56 12.47 17.28
C LEU A 164 9.01 12.28 17.75
N ALA A 165 9.90 11.79 16.89
CA ALA A 165 11.32 11.61 17.21
C ALA A 165 12.03 12.93 17.48
N VAL A 166 11.72 13.98 16.69
CA VAL A 166 12.26 15.34 16.93
C VAL A 166 11.82 15.85 18.30
N ILE A 167 10.55 15.70 18.66
CA ILE A 167 10.04 16.10 19.99
C ILE A 167 10.74 15.32 21.09
N ALA A 168 10.87 14.00 20.92
CA ALA A 168 11.56 13.15 21.92
C ALA A 168 13.04 13.49 22.04
N ALA A 169 13.73 13.77 20.92
CA ALA A 169 15.14 14.16 20.91
C ALA A 169 15.36 15.48 21.65
N LEU A 170 14.52 16.49 21.40
CA LEU A 170 14.58 17.79 22.09
C LEU A 170 14.35 17.63 23.60
N ALA A 171 13.38 16.80 24.00
CA ALA A 171 13.13 16.50 25.39
C ALA A 171 14.33 15.80 26.06
N LEU A 172 14.95 14.82 25.40
CA LEU A 172 16.12 14.12 25.91
C LEU A 172 17.35 15.03 26.01
N ASP A 173 17.58 15.91 25.04
CA ASP A 173 18.68 16.87 25.10
C ASP A 173 18.49 17.85 26.28
N GLN A 174 17.27 18.36 26.46
CA GLN A 174 16.96 19.32 27.52
C GLN A 174 16.98 18.72 28.93
N TYR A 175 16.47 17.51 29.14
CA TYR A 175 16.32 16.91 30.47
C TYR A 175 17.46 15.93 30.83
N SER A 176 18.12 15.32 29.86
CA SER A 176 19.14 14.27 30.08
C SER A 176 20.48 14.61 29.49
N GLY A 177 20.65 15.73 28.78
CA GLY A 177 21.91 16.16 28.16
C GLY A 177 22.41 15.23 27.06
N ILE A 178 21.55 14.42 26.46
CA ILE A 178 21.91 13.47 25.39
C ILE A 178 21.87 14.18 24.05
N ALA A 179 22.89 14.96 23.75
CA ALA A 179 22.99 15.79 22.53
C ALA A 179 22.95 15.00 21.19
N LYS A 180 23.12 13.67 21.21
CA LYS A 180 23.10 12.80 20.02
C LYS A 180 21.79 12.02 19.85
N ALA A 181 20.75 12.31 20.62
CA ALA A 181 19.46 11.61 20.52
C ALA A 181 18.80 11.80 19.14
N ASP A 182 18.78 13.03 18.61
CA ASP A 182 18.17 13.37 17.31
C ASP A 182 18.73 12.54 16.15
N PRO A 183 20.04 12.50 15.88
CA PRO A 183 20.56 11.69 14.79
C PRO A 183 20.41 10.17 15.02
N LEU A 184 20.35 9.68 16.26
CA LEU A 184 20.08 8.27 16.54
C LEU A 184 18.64 7.90 16.21
N PHE A 185 17.67 8.73 16.58
CA PHE A 185 16.28 8.54 16.17
C PHE A 185 16.12 8.62 14.65
N GLY A 186 16.77 9.61 14.00
CA GLY A 186 16.77 9.73 12.55
C GLY A 186 17.30 8.47 11.87
N LEU A 187 18.40 7.91 12.35
CA LEU A 187 18.96 6.67 11.81
C LEU A 187 18.03 5.46 12.02
N ALA A 188 17.42 5.34 13.22
CA ALA A 188 16.49 4.27 13.51
C ALA A 188 15.25 4.32 12.60
N ILE A 189 14.72 5.53 12.36
CA ILE A 189 13.59 5.73 11.45
C ILE A 189 13.98 5.45 9.98
N ALA A 190 15.17 5.87 9.56
CA ALA A 190 15.67 5.58 8.21
C ALA A 190 15.79 4.07 7.96
N LEU A 191 16.27 3.29 8.93
CA LEU A 191 16.35 1.84 8.85
C LEU A 191 14.95 1.19 8.81
N TRP A 192 14.02 1.68 9.63
CA TRP A 192 12.64 1.20 9.62
C TRP A 192 11.94 1.50 8.30
N LEU A 193 12.13 2.70 7.73
CA LEU A 193 11.64 3.07 6.39
C LEU A 193 12.23 2.19 5.29
N GLY A 194 13.55 1.98 5.31
CA GLY A 194 14.22 1.11 4.35
C GLY A 194 13.67 -0.32 4.40
N TRP A 195 13.40 -0.83 5.61
CA TRP A 195 12.73 -2.12 5.79
C TRP A 195 11.30 -2.13 5.24
N GLY A 196 10.53 -1.08 5.50
CA GLY A 196 9.17 -0.91 4.96
C GLY A 196 9.16 -0.87 3.44
N ALA A 197 10.06 -0.07 2.84
CA ALA A 197 10.24 0.03 1.39
C ALA A 197 10.63 -1.32 0.76
N TRP A 198 11.58 -2.04 1.35
CA TRP A 198 11.96 -3.39 0.92
C TRP A 198 10.77 -4.35 0.92
N ARG A 199 10.00 -4.37 2.02
CA ARG A 199 8.83 -5.24 2.15
C ARG A 199 7.74 -4.90 1.14
N ALA A 200 7.46 -3.60 0.93
CA ALA A 200 6.48 -3.13 -0.05
C ALA A 200 6.94 -3.44 -1.49
N SER A 201 8.23 -3.25 -1.80
CA SER A 201 8.83 -3.59 -3.08
C SER A 201 8.68 -5.08 -3.39
N THR A 202 9.02 -5.96 -2.44
CA THR A 202 8.88 -7.41 -2.62
C THR A 202 7.45 -7.79 -2.97
N ARG A 203 6.46 -7.27 -2.24
CA ARG A 203 5.04 -7.56 -2.51
C ARG A 203 4.58 -7.02 -3.87
N ALA A 204 5.01 -5.80 -4.25
CA ALA A 204 4.65 -5.22 -5.54
C ALA A 204 5.24 -6.05 -6.69
N ILE A 205 6.51 -6.46 -6.58
CA ILE A 205 7.17 -7.33 -7.56
C ILE A 205 6.45 -8.69 -7.64
N GLU A 206 6.15 -9.31 -6.50
CA GLU A 206 5.43 -10.57 -6.45
C GLU A 206 4.05 -10.48 -7.14
N GLN A 207 3.32 -9.40 -6.91
CA GLN A 207 2.03 -9.17 -7.55
C GLN A 207 2.17 -8.92 -9.07
N LEU A 208 3.22 -8.20 -9.51
CA LEU A 208 3.51 -8.00 -10.93
C LEU A 208 3.92 -9.28 -11.63
N MET A 209 4.62 -10.17 -10.92
CA MET A 209 5.12 -11.47 -11.42
C MET A 209 4.12 -12.62 -11.22
N ASP A 210 2.86 -12.31 -10.92
CA ASP A 210 1.80 -13.32 -10.77
C ASP A 210 2.13 -14.41 -9.73
N ARG A 211 2.68 -14.01 -8.57
CA ARG A 211 2.94 -14.94 -7.48
C ARG A 211 1.67 -15.67 -7.07
N GLU A 212 1.79 -16.97 -6.86
CA GLU A 212 0.71 -17.81 -6.33
C GLU A 212 0.19 -17.35 -4.96
N TRP A 213 -1.04 -17.75 -4.68
CA TRP A 213 -1.64 -17.52 -3.37
C TRP A 213 -0.80 -18.14 -2.23
N PRO A 214 -0.87 -17.56 -1.03
CA PRO A 214 -0.32 -18.19 0.16
C PRO A 214 -0.93 -19.58 0.39
N ASP A 215 -0.15 -20.51 0.95
CA ASP A 215 -0.58 -21.88 1.18
C ASP A 215 -1.86 -21.97 2.00
N SER A 216 -2.07 -21.06 2.97
CA SER A 216 -3.31 -20.99 3.76
C SER A 216 -4.55 -20.73 2.89
N LYS A 217 -4.45 -19.86 1.87
CA LYS A 217 -5.56 -19.58 0.96
C LYS A 217 -5.79 -20.72 -0.03
N LYS A 218 -4.69 -21.33 -0.54
CA LYS A 218 -4.80 -22.55 -1.38
C LYS A 218 -5.47 -23.69 -0.61
N GLN A 219 -5.13 -23.87 0.67
CA GLN A 219 -5.72 -24.89 1.50
C GLN A 219 -7.23 -24.68 1.72
N GLN A 220 -7.66 -23.45 1.98
CA GLN A 220 -9.09 -23.12 2.04
C GLN A 220 -9.82 -23.42 0.73
N PHE A 221 -9.19 -23.11 -0.41
CA PHE A 221 -9.74 -23.42 -1.72
C PHE A 221 -9.88 -24.94 -1.93
N PHE A 222 -8.86 -25.73 -1.56
CA PHE A 222 -8.93 -27.18 -1.62
C PHE A 222 -9.99 -27.79 -0.68
N GLU A 223 -10.21 -27.20 0.50
CA GLU A 223 -11.28 -27.64 1.42
C GLU A 223 -12.66 -27.45 0.80
N VAL A 224 -12.86 -26.37 0.04
CA VAL A 224 -14.11 -26.14 -0.70
C VAL A 224 -14.23 -27.13 -1.85
N LEU A 225 -13.18 -27.31 -2.65
CA LEU A 225 -13.16 -28.31 -3.73
C LEU A 225 -13.47 -29.72 -3.23
N GLY A 226 -12.96 -30.11 -2.05
CA GLY A 226 -13.20 -31.40 -1.43
C GLY A 226 -14.66 -31.68 -1.04
N ARG A 227 -15.53 -30.67 -1.01
CA ARG A 227 -16.98 -30.81 -0.77
C ARG A 227 -17.75 -31.17 -2.05
N HIS A 228 -17.08 -31.18 -3.22
CA HIS A 228 -17.67 -31.46 -4.52
C HIS A 228 -17.20 -32.83 -5.03
N PRO A 229 -17.95 -33.92 -4.81
CA PRO A 229 -17.54 -35.29 -5.15
C PRO A 229 -17.42 -35.53 -6.67
N GLU A 230 -17.99 -34.65 -7.48
CA GLU A 230 -17.85 -34.62 -8.93
C GLU A 230 -16.43 -34.21 -9.41
N LEU A 231 -15.66 -33.51 -8.55
CA LEU A 231 -14.29 -33.10 -8.81
C LEU A 231 -13.31 -34.21 -8.42
N ARG A 232 -12.95 -35.05 -9.37
CA ARG A 232 -11.95 -36.07 -9.15
C ARG A 232 -10.60 -35.66 -9.73
N GLY A 233 -9.54 -35.87 -8.96
CA GLY A 233 -8.18 -35.71 -9.46
C GLY A 233 -7.83 -34.27 -9.86
N VAL A 234 -8.21 -33.30 -9.03
CA VAL A 234 -7.77 -31.90 -9.19
C VAL A 234 -6.25 -31.82 -9.17
N HIS A 235 -5.66 -31.25 -10.22
CA HIS A 235 -4.22 -31.11 -10.35
C HIS A 235 -3.84 -29.86 -11.14
N ASP A 236 -2.56 -29.54 -11.23
CA ASP A 236 -2.00 -28.35 -11.88
C ASP A 236 -2.71 -27.03 -11.49
N LEU A 237 -2.98 -26.87 -10.17
CA LEU A 237 -3.57 -25.64 -9.64
C LEU A 237 -2.61 -24.48 -9.83
N ARG A 238 -3.03 -23.46 -10.56
CA ARG A 238 -2.35 -22.18 -10.75
C ARG A 238 -3.22 -21.04 -10.25
N THR A 239 -2.64 -20.17 -9.47
CA THR A 239 -3.36 -19.05 -8.87
C THR A 239 -2.57 -17.76 -9.04
N ARG A 240 -3.27 -16.63 -9.14
CA ARG A 240 -2.67 -15.31 -9.13
C ARG A 240 -3.68 -14.27 -8.63
N THR A 241 -3.19 -13.12 -8.20
CA THR A 241 -4.02 -11.97 -7.81
C THR A 241 -3.63 -10.75 -8.60
N SER A 242 -4.62 -10.01 -9.11
CA SER A 242 -4.43 -8.73 -9.79
C SER A 242 -5.34 -7.68 -9.15
N GLY A 243 -4.76 -6.81 -8.30
CA GLY A 243 -5.53 -5.90 -7.46
C GLY A 243 -6.46 -6.67 -6.52
N ASN A 244 -7.75 -6.46 -6.67
CA ASN A 244 -8.79 -7.11 -5.86
C ASN A 244 -9.42 -8.34 -6.54
N ARG A 245 -8.92 -8.78 -7.68
CA ARG A 245 -9.43 -9.94 -8.43
C ARG A 245 -8.46 -11.10 -8.32
N ASP A 246 -9.00 -12.26 -8.01
CA ASP A 246 -8.28 -13.52 -7.98
C ASP A 246 -8.53 -14.32 -9.25
N PHE A 247 -7.49 -14.99 -9.76
CA PHE A 247 -7.56 -15.86 -10.92
C PHE A 247 -7.08 -17.25 -10.52
N VAL A 248 -7.87 -18.25 -10.86
CA VAL A 248 -7.56 -19.66 -10.57
C VAL A 248 -7.75 -20.49 -11.81
N GLN A 249 -6.77 -21.31 -12.09
CA GLN A 249 -6.80 -22.31 -13.17
C GLN A 249 -6.43 -23.65 -12.57
N PHE A 250 -7.16 -24.71 -12.91
CA PHE A 250 -6.84 -26.06 -12.50
C PHE A 250 -7.41 -27.08 -13.46
N HIS A 251 -6.85 -28.28 -13.40
CA HIS A 251 -7.25 -29.42 -14.21
C HIS A 251 -8.05 -30.42 -13.36
N VAL A 252 -8.99 -31.13 -14.01
CA VAL A 252 -9.78 -32.19 -13.40
C VAL A 252 -9.92 -33.37 -14.35
N TRP A 253 -9.83 -34.57 -13.83
CA TRP A 253 -10.14 -35.74 -14.64
C TRP A 253 -11.64 -35.94 -14.77
N VAL A 254 -12.08 -36.18 -16.00
CA VAL A 254 -13.46 -36.53 -16.33
C VAL A 254 -13.52 -37.95 -16.92
N ASP A 255 -14.73 -38.52 -16.99
CA ASP A 255 -14.93 -39.80 -17.65
C ASP A 255 -14.55 -39.71 -19.17
N PRO A 256 -13.62 -40.53 -19.69
CA PRO A 256 -13.24 -40.51 -21.11
C PRO A 256 -14.41 -40.74 -22.09
N GLN A 257 -15.54 -41.28 -21.62
CA GLN A 257 -16.73 -41.47 -22.44
C GLN A 257 -17.67 -40.27 -22.41
N MET A 258 -17.36 -39.24 -21.60
CA MET A 258 -18.16 -38.01 -21.50
C MET A 258 -17.99 -37.20 -22.80
N THR A 259 -19.12 -36.70 -23.31
CA THR A 259 -19.03 -35.77 -24.43
C THR A 259 -18.56 -34.39 -23.95
N VAL A 260 -17.96 -33.60 -24.82
CA VAL A 260 -17.54 -32.21 -24.52
C VAL A 260 -18.70 -31.39 -23.93
N LEU A 261 -19.94 -31.60 -24.43
CA LEU A 261 -21.13 -30.91 -23.92
C LEU A 261 -21.45 -31.31 -22.47
N GLN A 262 -21.27 -32.59 -22.11
CA GLN A 262 -21.50 -33.07 -20.76
C GLN A 262 -20.41 -32.54 -19.80
N ALA A 263 -19.15 -32.62 -20.21
CA ALA A 263 -18.02 -32.10 -19.43
C ALA A 263 -18.22 -30.60 -19.17
N HIS A 264 -18.57 -29.82 -20.19
CA HIS A 264 -18.79 -28.38 -20.06
C HIS A 264 -19.92 -28.04 -19.08
N LYS A 265 -21.03 -28.77 -19.09
CA LYS A 265 -22.10 -28.56 -18.10
C LYS A 265 -21.65 -28.81 -16.65
N VAL A 266 -20.85 -29.85 -16.44
CA VAL A 266 -20.29 -30.14 -15.11
C VAL A 266 -19.33 -29.01 -14.68
N MET A 267 -18.49 -28.49 -15.57
CA MET A 267 -17.59 -27.38 -15.27
C MET A 267 -18.37 -26.11 -14.91
N ASP A 268 -19.41 -25.75 -15.69
CA ASP A 268 -20.26 -24.60 -15.42
C ASP A 268 -20.94 -24.69 -14.04
N GLU A 269 -21.44 -25.86 -13.66
CA GLU A 269 -22.07 -26.07 -12.34
C GLU A 269 -21.04 -25.91 -11.21
N ILE A 270 -19.83 -26.39 -11.38
CA ILE A 270 -18.74 -26.28 -10.40
C ILE A 270 -18.29 -24.82 -10.29
N GLU A 271 -18.05 -24.18 -11.43
CA GLU A 271 -17.69 -22.76 -11.47
C GLU A 271 -18.72 -21.90 -10.73
N ALA A 272 -20.01 -22.10 -11.01
CA ALA A 272 -21.07 -21.36 -10.31
C ALA A 272 -21.06 -21.58 -8.79
N LYS A 273 -20.79 -22.80 -8.31
CA LYS A 273 -20.67 -23.11 -6.88
C LYS A 273 -19.45 -22.44 -6.24
N LEU A 274 -18.29 -22.48 -6.93
CA LEU A 274 -17.07 -21.86 -6.43
C LEU A 274 -17.17 -20.33 -6.40
N ILE A 275 -17.76 -19.70 -7.42
CA ILE A 275 -18.02 -18.26 -7.44
C ILE A 275 -18.97 -17.84 -6.30
N ALA A 276 -19.92 -18.69 -5.92
CA ALA A 276 -20.79 -18.40 -4.78
C ALA A 276 -20.05 -18.35 -3.44
N GLU A 277 -19.01 -19.16 -3.27
CA GLU A 277 -18.16 -19.17 -2.07
C GLU A 277 -17.00 -18.15 -2.15
N PHE A 278 -16.53 -17.83 -3.35
CA PHE A 278 -15.44 -16.88 -3.63
C PHE A 278 -15.90 -15.82 -4.65
N PRO A 279 -16.64 -14.79 -4.24
CA PRO A 279 -17.36 -13.90 -5.17
C PRO A 279 -16.48 -13.01 -6.07
N ASP A 280 -15.19 -12.87 -5.76
CA ASP A 280 -14.24 -12.01 -6.51
C ASP A 280 -13.19 -12.85 -7.27
N ILE A 281 -13.52 -14.13 -7.59
CA ILE A 281 -12.63 -15.06 -8.28
C ILE A 281 -13.05 -15.23 -9.76
N GLU A 282 -12.07 -15.34 -10.63
CA GLU A 282 -12.22 -15.82 -12.01
C GLU A 282 -11.62 -17.22 -12.12
N ILE A 283 -12.41 -18.18 -12.57
CA ILE A 283 -12.03 -19.58 -12.56
C ILE A 283 -11.99 -20.11 -14.00
N LEU A 284 -10.94 -20.85 -14.31
CA LEU A 284 -10.83 -21.64 -15.53
C LEU A 284 -10.58 -23.11 -15.16
N ILE A 285 -11.49 -23.99 -15.52
CA ILE A 285 -11.39 -25.42 -15.29
C ILE A 285 -11.08 -26.12 -16.62
N HIS A 286 -10.02 -26.93 -16.64
CA HIS A 286 -9.66 -27.72 -17.79
C HIS A 286 -9.98 -29.20 -17.55
N PRO A 287 -10.89 -29.82 -18.31
CA PRO A 287 -11.17 -31.24 -18.21
C PRO A 287 -10.10 -32.03 -18.97
N ASP A 288 -9.51 -33.04 -18.33
CA ASP A 288 -8.54 -34.03 -18.90
C ASP A 288 -9.14 -35.43 -19.00
#